data_415b85fe8d308f4e13ccf19b6a683969
#
_entry.id   415b85fe8d308f4e13ccf19b6a683969
#
_cell.length_a   1.000
_cell.length_b   1.000
_cell.length_c   1.000
_cell.angle_alpha   90.00
_cell.angle_beta   90.00
_cell.angle_gamma   90.00
#
_symmetry.space_group_name_H-M   'P 1'
#
loop_
_entity.id
_entity.type
_entity.pdbx_description
1 polymer ?
#
loop_
_entity_poly.entity_id
_entity_poly.type
_entity_poly.pdbx_seq_one_letter_code
_entity_poly.pdbx_strand_id
1 'polypeptide(L)'
;MFRLMGFVRWDKNPNVCVRCLKDMRMYDVMGAEVEISFLFADVRNSSAIARQVGTMEFTRLMQRFYATANQVLLDNDALIDKFVGDEVVGFFMPFLAGPAHAGAAVRAAQALLLATGHGEAGEPWLPLGAGVNTGISFVGMVSSGQASEFTAFGDPINVAAHVASQAGTGEVLVTEAAVTAAGLDVDGLEHRHLSLKGSQADVVVVPVSSEAVDAGDSASR
;
A
#
# COMPACT_ATOMS: atom_id res chain seq x y z
N MET A 1 -17.43 -25.58 8.47
CA MET A 1 -16.95 -25.86 9.84
C MET A 1 -16.38 -24.61 10.53
N PHE A 2 -15.49 -23.83 9.94
CA PHE A 2 -14.90 -22.62 10.55
C PHE A 2 -15.91 -21.50 10.88
N ARG A 3 -16.96 -21.28 10.08
CA ARG A 3 -18.00 -20.26 10.36
C ARG A 3 -18.78 -20.54 11.66
N LEU A 4 -18.98 -21.78 12.02
CA LEU A 4 -19.67 -22.18 13.27
C LEU A 4 -18.82 -21.91 14.53
N MET A 5 -17.52 -21.73 14.39
CA MET A 5 -16.58 -21.37 15.47
C MET A 5 -16.35 -19.85 15.59
N GLY A 6 -17.10 -19.01 14.84
CA GLY A 6 -16.97 -17.56 14.89
C GLY A 6 -15.79 -16.99 14.08
N PHE A 7 -15.12 -17.82 13.28
CA PHE A 7 -14.09 -17.34 12.35
C PHE A 7 -14.77 -16.78 11.10
N VAL A 8 -15.15 -15.51 11.17
CA VAL A 8 -15.75 -14.76 10.06
C VAL A 8 -14.74 -13.75 9.58
N ARG A 9 -14.60 -13.64 8.26
CA ARG A 9 -13.77 -12.57 7.66
C ARG A 9 -14.38 -11.22 8.01
N TRP A 10 -13.52 -10.26 8.29
CA TRP A 10 -13.97 -8.91 8.56
C TRP A 10 -14.42 -8.22 7.26
N ASP A 11 -15.59 -7.58 7.28
CA ASP A 11 -16.18 -6.97 6.08
C ASP A 11 -15.30 -5.83 5.50
N LYS A 12 -14.55 -5.13 6.35
CA LYS A 12 -13.61 -4.09 5.91
C LYS A 12 -12.31 -4.66 5.34
N ASN A 13 -11.90 -5.85 5.77
CA ASN A 13 -10.71 -6.50 5.24
C ASN A 13 -10.81 -8.02 5.41
N PRO A 14 -10.97 -8.78 4.29
CA PRO A 14 -11.17 -10.23 4.33
C PRO A 14 -9.94 -11.02 4.82
N ASN A 15 -8.75 -10.40 4.88
CA ASN A 15 -7.54 -11.00 5.42
C ASN A 15 -7.52 -10.98 6.96
N VAL A 16 -8.46 -10.27 7.59
CA VAL A 16 -8.56 -10.14 9.04
C VAL A 16 -9.78 -10.91 9.57
N CYS A 17 -9.59 -11.62 10.68
CA CYS A 17 -10.65 -12.37 11.36
C CYS A 17 -11.36 -11.48 12.40
N VAL A 18 -12.71 -11.39 12.32
CA VAL A 18 -13.54 -10.65 13.29
C VAL A 18 -13.32 -11.15 14.72
N ARG A 19 -13.11 -12.46 14.92
CA ARG A 19 -12.83 -13.03 16.24
C ARG A 19 -11.50 -12.54 16.77
N CYS A 20 -10.44 -12.54 15.97
CA CYS A 20 -9.13 -12.02 16.38
C CYS A 20 -9.21 -10.56 16.82
N LEU A 21 -9.97 -9.73 16.09
CA LEU A 21 -10.19 -8.32 16.48
C LEU A 21 -10.95 -8.19 17.80
N LYS A 22 -11.94 -9.07 18.05
CA LYS A 22 -12.67 -9.09 19.32
C LYS A 22 -11.79 -9.54 20.48
N ASP A 23 -10.97 -10.56 20.25
CA ASP A 23 -10.06 -11.10 21.27
C ASP A 23 -9.01 -10.03 21.63
N MET A 24 -8.44 -9.30 20.66
CA MET A 24 -7.56 -8.16 20.94
C MET A 24 -8.22 -7.12 21.85
N ARG A 25 -9.48 -6.76 21.60
CA ARG A 25 -10.25 -5.84 22.45
C ARG A 25 -10.49 -6.40 23.86
N MET A 26 -10.82 -7.69 23.96
CA MET A 26 -11.15 -8.32 25.22
C MET A 26 -9.94 -8.42 26.17
N TYR A 27 -8.73 -8.56 25.60
CA TYR A 27 -7.47 -8.61 26.34
C TYR A 27 -6.78 -7.26 26.49
N ASP A 28 -7.45 -6.16 26.14
CA ASP A 28 -6.91 -4.79 26.16
C ASP A 28 -5.59 -4.64 25.39
N VAL A 29 -5.43 -5.43 24.33
CA VAL A 29 -4.26 -5.34 23.45
C VAL A 29 -4.50 -4.18 22.49
N MET A 30 -3.92 -3.02 22.82
CA MET A 30 -4.05 -1.84 21.95
C MET A 30 -3.30 -2.01 20.65
N GLY A 31 -2.12 -2.61 20.65
CA GLY A 31 -1.27 -2.83 19.47
C GLY A 31 0.16 -3.12 19.85
N ALA A 32 1.04 -3.09 18.85
CA ALA A 32 2.46 -3.29 19.01
C ALA A 32 3.26 -2.39 18.06
N GLU A 33 4.51 -2.11 18.42
CA GLU A 33 5.49 -1.58 17.48
C GLU A 33 6.01 -2.73 16.62
N VAL A 34 5.84 -2.59 15.31
CA VAL A 34 6.20 -3.61 14.31
C VAL A 34 6.83 -2.91 13.12
N GLU A 35 7.85 -3.53 12.53
CA GLU A 35 8.32 -3.10 11.23
C GLU A 35 7.31 -3.52 10.17
N ILE A 36 6.79 -2.55 9.45
CA ILE A 36 5.81 -2.76 8.38
C ILE A 36 6.15 -1.90 7.16
N SER A 37 5.60 -2.29 6.01
CA SER A 37 5.72 -1.51 4.79
C SER A 37 4.38 -0.86 4.43
N PHE A 38 4.47 0.37 3.97
CA PHE A 38 3.35 1.19 3.57
C PHE A 38 3.40 1.42 2.06
N LEU A 39 2.28 1.23 1.41
CA LEU A 39 2.04 1.63 0.03
C LEU A 39 0.97 2.71 0.00
N PHE A 40 1.29 3.83 -0.59
CA PHE A 40 0.36 4.87 -0.99
C PHE A 40 0.35 4.97 -2.50
N ALA A 41 -0.83 4.99 -3.11
CA ALA A 41 -0.98 5.22 -4.54
C ALA A 41 -2.10 6.22 -4.78
N ASP A 42 -1.83 7.23 -5.60
CA ASP A 42 -2.69 8.37 -5.77
C ASP A 42 -2.85 8.73 -7.26
N VAL A 43 -4.07 9.14 -7.64
CA VAL A 43 -4.41 9.49 -9.02
C VAL A 43 -3.83 10.86 -9.36
N ARG A 44 -2.95 10.88 -10.34
CA ARG A 44 -2.33 12.12 -10.80
C ARG A 44 -3.35 13.00 -11.54
N ASN A 45 -3.36 14.29 -11.23
CA ASN A 45 -4.26 15.28 -11.81
C ASN A 45 -5.77 14.95 -11.68
N SER A 46 -6.18 14.23 -10.64
CA SER A 46 -7.56 13.81 -10.40
C SER A 46 -8.60 14.94 -10.51
N SER A 47 -8.29 16.11 -9.95
CA SER A 47 -9.15 17.29 -10.05
C SER A 47 -9.32 17.81 -11.48
N ALA A 48 -8.31 17.67 -12.34
CA ALA A 48 -8.44 18.03 -13.75
C ALA A 48 -9.28 17.00 -14.50
N ILE A 49 -9.06 15.72 -14.25
CA ILE A 49 -9.86 14.62 -14.79
C ILE A 49 -11.33 14.81 -14.40
N ALA A 50 -11.62 15.04 -13.12
CA ALA A 50 -12.98 15.25 -12.63
C ALA A 50 -13.71 16.41 -13.33
N ARG A 51 -13.01 17.52 -13.60
CA ARG A 51 -13.56 18.65 -14.34
C ARG A 51 -13.82 18.32 -15.82
N GLN A 52 -12.96 17.51 -16.42
CA GLN A 52 -13.05 17.14 -17.84
C GLN A 52 -14.18 16.15 -18.09
N VAL A 53 -14.29 15.09 -17.27
CA VAL A 53 -15.28 14.02 -17.51
C VAL A 53 -16.61 14.23 -16.79
N GLY A 54 -16.66 15.13 -15.81
CA GLY A 54 -17.82 15.40 -14.97
C GLY A 54 -18.00 14.40 -13.82
N THR A 55 -18.80 14.79 -12.83
CA THR A 55 -18.91 14.10 -11.53
C THR A 55 -19.31 12.62 -11.65
N MET A 56 -20.31 12.30 -12.48
CA MET A 56 -20.80 10.93 -12.59
C MET A 56 -19.80 9.99 -13.23
N GLU A 57 -19.11 10.45 -14.27
CA GLU A 57 -18.09 9.64 -14.94
C GLU A 57 -16.84 9.50 -14.07
N PHE A 58 -16.43 10.56 -13.38
CA PHE A 58 -15.35 10.50 -12.41
C PHE A 58 -15.66 9.51 -11.28
N THR A 59 -16.91 9.48 -10.79
CA THR A 59 -17.34 8.50 -9.78
C THR A 59 -17.21 7.07 -10.28
N ARG A 60 -17.59 6.79 -11.54
CA ARG A 60 -17.43 5.45 -12.14
C ARG A 60 -15.95 5.06 -12.28
N LEU A 61 -15.12 6.03 -12.67
CA LEU A 61 -13.68 5.84 -12.77
C LEU A 61 -13.07 5.49 -11.41
N MET A 62 -13.45 6.20 -10.34
CA MET A 62 -13.00 5.90 -8.98
C MET A 62 -13.51 4.54 -8.48
N GLN A 63 -14.74 4.17 -8.79
CA GLN A 63 -15.26 2.83 -8.45
C GLN A 63 -14.45 1.72 -9.13
N ARG A 64 -14.09 1.91 -10.40
CA ARG A 64 -13.22 0.97 -11.11
C ARG A 64 -11.83 0.92 -10.47
N PHE A 65 -11.25 2.07 -10.14
CA PHE A 65 -9.97 2.16 -9.46
C PHE A 65 -9.98 1.42 -8.12
N TYR A 66 -10.98 1.68 -7.28
CA TYR A 66 -11.08 1.01 -5.98
C TYR A 66 -11.23 -0.50 -6.11
N ALA A 67 -12.02 -0.99 -7.08
CA ALA A 67 -12.16 -2.42 -7.32
C ALA A 67 -10.83 -3.05 -7.76
N THR A 68 -10.11 -2.39 -8.67
CA THR A 68 -8.78 -2.82 -9.14
C THR A 68 -7.76 -2.82 -8.01
N ALA A 69 -7.68 -1.71 -7.25
CA ALA A 69 -6.75 -1.59 -6.14
C ALA A 69 -7.03 -2.60 -5.02
N ASN A 70 -8.32 -2.81 -4.70
CA ASN A 70 -8.72 -3.83 -3.73
C ASN A 70 -8.22 -5.22 -4.13
N GLN A 71 -8.41 -5.62 -5.39
CA GLN A 71 -7.97 -6.93 -5.86
C GLN A 71 -6.43 -7.05 -5.79
N VAL A 72 -5.71 -6.08 -6.34
CA VAL A 72 -4.23 -6.09 -6.36
C VAL A 72 -3.65 -6.14 -4.95
N LEU A 73 -4.18 -5.32 -4.03
CA LEU A 73 -3.68 -5.27 -2.66
C LEU A 73 -3.96 -6.58 -1.91
N LEU A 74 -5.14 -7.16 -2.07
CA LEU A 74 -5.47 -8.45 -1.45
C LEU A 74 -4.65 -9.60 -2.01
N ASP A 75 -4.38 -9.63 -3.32
CA ASP A 75 -3.56 -10.65 -3.97
C ASP A 75 -2.08 -10.58 -3.54
N ASN A 76 -1.65 -9.44 -2.98
CA ASN A 76 -0.32 -9.24 -2.39
C ASN A 76 -0.32 -9.22 -0.85
N ASP A 77 -1.31 -9.82 -0.21
CA ASP A 77 -1.42 -9.95 1.26
C ASP A 77 -1.40 -8.63 2.03
N ALA A 78 -1.85 -7.54 1.41
CA ALA A 78 -1.99 -6.25 2.08
C ALA A 78 -3.20 -6.23 3.03
N LEU A 79 -3.07 -5.49 4.12
CA LEU A 79 -4.22 -4.93 4.83
C LEU A 79 -4.57 -3.60 4.18
N ILE A 80 -5.78 -3.47 3.66
CA ILE A 80 -6.27 -2.21 3.11
C ILE A 80 -6.71 -1.33 4.27
N ASP A 81 -6.01 -0.22 4.49
CA ASP A 81 -6.37 0.73 5.56
C ASP A 81 -7.60 1.54 5.15
N LYS A 82 -7.50 2.26 4.05
CA LYS A 82 -8.59 3.10 3.55
C LYS A 82 -8.46 3.45 2.07
N PHE A 83 -9.57 3.89 1.51
CA PHE A 83 -9.64 4.66 0.27
C PHE A 83 -10.01 6.09 0.64
N VAL A 84 -9.19 7.08 0.30
CA VAL A 84 -9.39 8.48 0.64
C VAL A 84 -9.41 9.30 -0.64
N GLY A 85 -10.62 9.61 -1.13
CA GLY A 85 -10.76 10.38 -2.37
C GLY A 85 -10.18 9.61 -3.56
N ASP A 86 -9.03 10.02 -4.02
CA ASP A 86 -8.30 9.47 -5.17
C ASP A 86 -7.03 8.68 -4.76
N GLU A 87 -6.89 8.41 -3.47
CA GLU A 87 -5.76 7.69 -2.89
C GLU A 87 -6.17 6.34 -2.30
N VAL A 88 -5.31 5.34 -2.41
CA VAL A 88 -5.41 4.06 -1.72
C VAL A 88 -4.20 3.84 -0.82
N VAL A 89 -4.46 3.31 0.38
CA VAL A 89 -3.44 3.02 1.38
C VAL A 89 -3.47 1.55 1.75
N GLY A 90 -2.32 0.88 1.57
CA GLY A 90 -2.11 -0.52 1.93
C GLY A 90 -0.97 -0.69 2.93
N PHE A 91 -1.18 -1.56 3.94
CA PHE A 91 -0.19 -1.96 4.93
C PHE A 91 0.23 -3.40 4.68
N PHE A 92 1.51 -3.63 4.62
CA PHE A 92 2.12 -4.95 4.47
C PHE A 92 2.84 -5.32 5.75
N MET A 93 2.26 -6.24 6.48
CA MET A 93 2.70 -6.61 7.82
C MET A 93 3.24 -8.03 7.84
N PRO A 94 4.30 -8.33 8.64
CA PRO A 94 4.90 -9.66 8.69
C PRO A 94 3.91 -10.80 8.98
N PHE A 95 2.85 -10.56 9.73
CA PHE A 95 1.87 -11.59 10.07
C PHE A 95 0.86 -11.89 8.93
N LEU A 96 0.78 -11.05 7.89
CA LEU A 96 -0.03 -11.28 6.69
C LEU A 96 0.85 -11.63 5.48
N ALA A 97 1.78 -10.74 5.15
CA ALA A 97 2.64 -10.83 3.98
C ALA A 97 3.96 -11.59 4.25
N GLY A 98 4.15 -12.08 5.48
CA GLY A 98 5.39 -12.76 5.88
C GLY A 98 6.59 -11.83 6.01
N PRO A 99 7.81 -12.41 6.19
CA PRO A 99 9.03 -11.62 6.37
C PRO A 99 9.41 -10.81 5.12
N ALA A 100 8.90 -11.16 3.94
CA ALA A 100 9.13 -10.44 2.69
C ALA A 100 8.11 -9.33 2.43
N HIS A 101 7.48 -8.78 3.49
CA HIS A 101 6.43 -7.77 3.38
C HIS A 101 6.84 -6.51 2.59
N ALA A 102 8.10 -6.10 2.65
CA ALA A 102 8.60 -4.95 1.90
C ALA A 102 8.61 -5.23 0.39
N GLY A 103 9.09 -6.41 -0.01
CA GLY A 103 9.03 -6.85 -1.41
C GLY A 103 7.59 -7.00 -1.91
N ALA A 104 6.68 -7.49 -1.05
CA ALA A 104 5.26 -7.56 -1.38
C ALA A 104 4.65 -6.17 -1.63
N ALA A 105 5.03 -5.15 -0.84
CA ALA A 105 4.58 -3.77 -1.03
C ALA A 105 5.05 -3.19 -2.38
N VAL A 106 6.30 -3.43 -2.76
CA VAL A 106 6.85 -2.97 -4.04
C VAL A 106 6.16 -3.67 -5.21
N ARG A 107 6.01 -5.01 -5.15
CA ARG A 107 5.27 -5.76 -6.19
C ARG A 107 3.82 -5.29 -6.32
N ALA A 108 3.15 -5.02 -5.21
CA ALA A 108 1.78 -4.50 -5.23
C ALA A 108 1.71 -3.11 -5.89
N ALA A 109 2.68 -2.23 -5.63
CA ALA A 109 2.76 -0.93 -6.29
C ALA A 109 2.91 -1.07 -7.80
N GLN A 110 3.84 -1.91 -8.26
CA GLN A 110 4.06 -2.19 -9.69
C GLN A 110 2.80 -2.82 -10.32
N ALA A 111 2.22 -3.84 -9.67
CA ALA A 111 1.01 -4.51 -10.16
C ALA A 111 -0.18 -3.54 -10.26
N LEU A 112 -0.31 -2.59 -9.34
CA LEU A 112 -1.36 -1.59 -9.38
C LEU A 112 -1.20 -0.64 -10.55
N LEU A 113 0.01 -0.17 -10.82
CA LEU A 113 0.29 0.66 -11.98
C LEU A 113 0.06 -0.11 -13.28
N LEU A 114 0.52 -1.35 -13.39
CA LEU A 114 0.23 -2.21 -14.55
C LEU A 114 -1.28 -2.40 -14.76
N ALA A 115 -2.02 -2.70 -13.69
CA ALA A 115 -3.48 -2.89 -13.77
C ALA A 115 -4.25 -1.62 -14.16
N THR A 116 -3.63 -0.44 -14.05
CA THR A 116 -4.19 0.82 -14.52
C THR A 116 -3.70 1.23 -15.91
N GLY A 117 -2.90 0.38 -16.55
CA GLY A 117 -2.44 0.53 -17.94
C GLY A 117 -1.07 1.18 -18.09
N HIS A 118 -0.32 1.33 -17.00
CA HIS A 118 1.08 1.76 -17.10
C HIS A 118 1.97 0.60 -17.57
N GLY A 119 3.06 0.91 -18.25
CA GLY A 119 3.99 -0.10 -18.78
C GLY A 119 3.55 -0.76 -20.09
N GLU A 120 2.38 -0.43 -20.60
CA GLU A 120 1.87 -0.88 -21.90
C GLU A 120 2.02 0.21 -22.99
N ALA A 121 1.87 -0.19 -24.25
CA ALA A 121 1.83 0.78 -25.34
C ALA A 121 0.49 1.54 -25.32
N GLY A 122 0.52 2.82 -25.00
CA GLY A 122 -0.66 3.69 -24.93
C GLY A 122 -0.72 4.49 -23.64
N GLU A 123 -1.78 5.29 -23.52
CA GLU A 123 -2.04 6.03 -22.28
C GLU A 123 -2.75 5.12 -21.26
N PRO A 124 -2.37 5.20 -19.98
CA PRO A 124 -3.06 4.48 -18.92
C PRO A 124 -4.52 4.95 -18.81
N TRP A 125 -5.44 4.03 -18.52
CA TRP A 125 -6.84 4.42 -18.29
C TRP A 125 -7.04 5.25 -17.01
N LEU A 126 -6.04 5.21 -16.11
CA LEU A 126 -5.98 6.07 -14.93
C LEU A 126 -4.51 6.37 -14.61
N PRO A 127 -4.09 7.66 -14.64
CA PRO A 127 -2.73 8.03 -14.32
C PRO A 127 -2.48 7.91 -12.81
N LEU A 128 -1.58 7.03 -12.40
CA LEU A 128 -1.18 6.81 -11.01
C LEU A 128 0.29 7.13 -10.77
N GLY A 129 0.58 7.52 -9.53
CA GLY A 129 1.91 7.49 -8.94
C GLY A 129 1.85 6.77 -7.59
N ALA A 130 2.90 6.07 -7.21
CA ALA A 130 2.95 5.32 -5.96
C ALA A 130 4.22 5.57 -5.17
N GLY A 131 4.12 5.45 -3.84
CA GLY A 131 5.24 5.54 -2.91
C GLY A 131 5.22 4.37 -1.93
N VAL A 132 6.39 3.78 -1.69
CA VAL A 132 6.58 2.69 -0.74
C VAL A 132 7.64 3.08 0.29
N ASN A 133 7.32 2.89 1.56
CA ASN A 133 8.27 3.04 2.66
C ASN A 133 8.12 1.91 3.66
N THR A 134 9.22 1.59 4.35
CA THR A 134 9.26 0.57 5.41
C THR A 134 9.84 1.18 6.69
N GLY A 135 9.26 0.83 7.83
CA GLY A 135 9.80 1.25 9.12
C GLY A 135 8.96 0.80 10.30
N ILE A 136 9.52 0.99 11.50
CA ILE A 136 8.86 0.64 12.75
C ILE A 136 7.72 1.61 13.02
N SER A 137 6.52 1.07 13.18
CA SER A 137 5.31 1.84 13.44
C SER A 137 4.44 1.14 14.48
N PHE A 138 3.69 1.90 15.25
CA PHE A 138 2.63 1.32 16.07
C PHE A 138 1.50 0.84 15.16
N VAL A 139 1.09 -0.39 15.33
CA VAL A 139 -0.03 -1.01 14.60
C VAL A 139 -1.02 -1.56 15.61
N GLY A 140 -2.27 -1.16 15.51
CA GLY A 140 -3.24 -1.63 16.49
C GLY A 140 -4.63 -1.05 16.36
N MET A 141 -5.44 -1.37 17.37
CA MET A 141 -6.78 -0.84 17.51
C MET A 141 -6.75 0.51 18.20
N VAL A 142 -7.28 1.53 17.55
CA VAL A 142 -7.48 2.84 18.14
C VAL A 142 -8.95 3.06 18.35
N SER A 143 -9.31 3.42 19.58
CA SER A 143 -10.70 3.61 19.98
C SER A 143 -10.96 5.06 20.37
N SER A 144 -12.04 5.61 19.85
CA SER A 144 -12.60 6.88 20.28
C SER A 144 -14.08 6.68 20.63
N GLY A 145 -14.35 6.44 21.92
CA GLY A 145 -15.69 6.13 22.37
C GLY A 145 -16.25 4.83 21.76
N GLN A 146 -17.30 4.95 20.95
CA GLN A 146 -17.94 3.80 20.31
C GLN A 146 -17.29 3.39 18.98
N ALA A 147 -16.47 4.25 18.38
CA ALA A 147 -15.74 3.95 17.16
C ALA A 147 -14.38 3.35 17.49
N SER A 148 -14.00 2.31 16.77
CA SER A 148 -12.65 1.76 16.84
C SER A 148 -12.20 1.35 15.45
N GLU A 149 -10.95 1.67 15.15
CA GLU A 149 -10.31 1.44 13.86
C GLU A 149 -8.97 0.74 14.07
N PHE A 150 -8.69 -0.26 13.24
CA PHE A 150 -7.35 -0.84 13.17
C PHE A 150 -6.54 0.00 12.20
N THR A 151 -5.45 0.58 12.68
CA THR A 151 -4.62 1.49 11.89
C THR A 151 -3.17 1.49 12.36
N ALA A 152 -2.32 2.25 11.70
CA ALA A 152 -0.92 2.43 12.04
C ALA A 152 -0.61 3.89 12.35
N PHE A 153 0.34 4.11 13.27
CA PHE A 153 0.87 5.43 13.63
C PHE A 153 2.38 5.40 13.65
N GLY A 154 2.99 6.47 13.21
CA GLY A 154 4.43 6.67 13.24
C GLY A 154 4.90 7.54 12.09
N ASP A 155 6.16 7.93 12.14
CA ASP A 155 6.78 8.70 11.06
C ASP A 155 6.83 7.93 9.72
N PRO A 156 7.05 6.58 9.68
CA PRO A 156 7.15 5.85 8.43
C PRO A 156 5.91 5.95 7.53
N ILE A 157 4.70 6.03 8.09
CA ILE A 157 3.47 6.20 7.28
C ILE A 157 3.44 7.59 6.63
N ASN A 158 3.89 8.63 7.35
CA ASN A 158 3.94 9.99 6.82
C ASN A 158 4.98 10.11 5.70
N VAL A 159 6.14 9.44 5.86
CA VAL A 159 7.16 9.36 4.82
C VAL A 159 6.59 8.71 3.57
N ALA A 160 5.89 7.57 3.68
CA ALA A 160 5.28 6.89 2.54
C ALA A 160 4.29 7.79 1.79
N ALA A 161 3.41 8.50 2.51
CA ALA A 161 2.46 9.43 1.93
C ALA A 161 3.17 10.58 1.18
N HIS A 162 4.23 11.15 1.77
CA HIS A 162 5.01 12.20 1.12
C HIS A 162 5.75 11.70 -0.11
N VAL A 163 6.36 10.52 -0.05
CA VAL A 163 7.02 9.89 -1.20
C VAL A 163 6.02 9.68 -2.34
N ALA A 164 4.84 9.14 -2.04
CA ALA A 164 3.79 8.96 -3.04
C ALA A 164 3.35 10.28 -3.68
N SER A 165 3.28 11.36 -2.90
CA SER A 165 2.92 12.69 -3.41
C SER A 165 3.93 13.27 -4.42
N GLN A 166 5.19 12.82 -4.37
CA GLN A 166 6.27 13.25 -5.27
C GLN A 166 6.40 12.35 -6.51
N ALA A 167 5.74 11.20 -6.52
CA ALA A 167 5.77 10.31 -7.68
C ALA A 167 5.06 10.95 -8.88
N GLY A 168 5.69 10.89 -10.04
CA GLY A 168 5.08 11.24 -11.31
C GLY A 168 4.06 10.20 -11.78
N THR A 169 3.41 10.47 -12.89
CA THR A 169 2.54 9.49 -13.56
C THR A 169 3.37 8.29 -14.04
N GLY A 170 2.99 7.09 -13.64
CA GLY A 170 3.71 5.86 -14.00
C GLY A 170 4.94 5.59 -13.14
N GLU A 171 5.16 6.32 -12.05
CA GLU A 171 6.32 6.12 -11.19
C GLU A 171 5.96 5.37 -9.90
N VAL A 172 6.86 4.48 -9.50
CA VAL A 172 6.90 3.86 -8.17
C VAL A 172 8.17 4.34 -7.47
N LEU A 173 8.03 5.17 -6.45
CA LEU A 173 9.13 5.65 -5.62
C LEU A 173 9.25 4.77 -4.38
N VAL A 174 10.43 4.20 -4.17
CA VAL A 174 10.71 3.30 -3.05
C VAL A 174 11.82 3.91 -2.21
N THR A 175 11.59 4.08 -0.91
CA THR A 175 12.62 4.61 -0.01
C THR A 175 13.78 3.62 0.15
N GLU A 176 14.96 4.13 0.47
CA GLU A 176 16.13 3.30 0.75
C GLU A 176 15.87 2.28 1.88
N ALA A 177 15.06 2.66 2.89
CA ALA A 177 14.64 1.75 3.94
C ALA A 177 13.81 0.58 3.39
N ALA A 178 12.89 0.84 2.47
CA ALA A 178 12.09 -0.20 1.83
C ALA A 178 12.91 -1.05 0.84
N VAL A 179 13.84 -0.44 0.11
CA VAL A 179 14.82 -1.14 -0.76
C VAL A 179 15.62 -2.15 0.05
N THR A 180 16.20 -1.70 1.17
CA THR A 180 17.00 -2.54 2.06
C THR A 180 16.17 -3.68 2.65
N ALA A 181 14.97 -3.38 3.17
CA ALA A 181 14.09 -4.39 3.77
C ALA A 181 13.57 -5.41 2.74
N ALA A 182 13.41 -5.00 1.49
CA ALA A 182 12.98 -5.87 0.40
C ALA A 182 14.13 -6.66 -0.24
N GLY A 183 15.38 -6.29 0.04
CA GLY A 183 16.56 -6.87 -0.62
C GLY A 183 16.58 -6.64 -2.13
N LEU A 184 16.08 -5.47 -2.59
CA LEU A 184 16.01 -5.16 -4.01
C LEU A 184 17.40 -4.84 -4.58
N ASP A 185 17.66 -5.38 -5.76
CA ASP A 185 18.77 -4.91 -6.58
C ASP A 185 18.36 -3.59 -7.26
N VAL A 186 19.12 -2.55 -6.96
CA VAL A 186 18.84 -1.19 -7.46
C VAL A 186 19.97 -0.68 -8.38
N ASP A 187 20.88 -1.54 -8.77
CA ASP A 187 21.97 -1.19 -9.68
C ASP A 187 21.42 -0.69 -11.01
N GLY A 188 21.82 0.53 -11.37
CA GLY A 188 21.37 1.19 -12.61
C GLY A 188 20.00 1.84 -12.56
N LEU A 189 19.30 1.81 -11.43
CA LEU A 189 18.05 2.54 -11.23
C LEU A 189 18.30 4.03 -10.92
N GLU A 190 17.30 4.85 -11.19
CA GLU A 190 17.34 6.27 -10.86
C GLU A 190 17.18 6.50 -9.36
N HIS A 191 18.11 7.25 -8.76
CA HIS A 191 18.05 7.67 -7.37
C HIS A 191 17.67 9.15 -7.28
N ARG A 192 16.79 9.49 -6.36
CA ARG A 192 16.36 10.87 -6.10
C ARG A 192 16.43 11.21 -4.62
N HIS A 193 16.82 12.45 -4.31
CA HIS A 193 16.74 13.01 -2.97
C HIS A 193 15.45 13.82 -2.85
N LEU A 194 14.56 13.42 -1.96
CA LEU A 194 13.32 14.13 -1.71
C LEU A 194 13.42 14.95 -0.43
N SER A 195 13.04 16.22 -0.53
CA SER A 195 12.88 17.09 0.63
C SER A 195 11.48 16.90 1.22
N LEU A 196 11.40 16.29 2.37
CA LEU A 196 10.15 16.08 3.11
C LEU A 196 10.01 17.19 4.17
N LYS A 197 8.78 17.47 4.62
CA LYS A 197 8.56 18.44 5.71
C LYS A 197 9.26 17.96 6.99
N GLY A 198 10.43 18.52 7.30
CA GLY A 198 11.20 18.22 8.51
C GLY A 198 12.18 17.05 8.41
N SER A 199 12.27 16.39 7.26
CA SER A 199 13.25 15.33 6.98
C SER A 199 13.64 15.28 5.51
N GLN A 200 14.56 14.37 5.18
CA GLN A 200 14.92 14.04 3.81
C GLN A 200 14.74 12.54 3.61
N ALA A 201 14.39 12.12 2.43
CA ALA A 201 14.34 10.71 2.06
C ALA A 201 15.06 10.49 0.73
N ASP A 202 15.92 9.50 0.72
CA ASP A 202 16.49 8.97 -0.50
C ASP A 202 15.54 7.90 -1.04
N VAL A 203 15.23 7.99 -2.31
CA VAL A 203 14.31 7.08 -2.98
C VAL A 203 14.92 6.57 -4.27
N VAL A 204 14.47 5.40 -4.68
CA VAL A 204 14.76 4.79 -5.96
C VAL A 204 13.49 4.77 -6.81
N VAL A 205 13.60 5.09 -8.09
CA VAL A 205 12.51 4.94 -9.06
C VAL A 205 12.53 3.51 -9.58
N VAL A 206 11.55 2.73 -9.14
CA VAL A 206 11.42 1.33 -9.56
C VAL A 206 10.58 1.26 -10.84
N PRO A 207 11.08 0.61 -11.91
CA PRO A 207 10.36 0.52 -13.16
C PRO A 207 9.07 -0.31 -13.02
N VAL A 208 8.04 0.11 -13.74
CA VAL A 208 6.81 -0.66 -13.90
C VAL A 208 7.02 -1.61 -15.09
N SER A 209 7.33 -2.87 -14.80
CA SER A 209 7.48 -3.91 -15.80
C SER A 209 6.62 -5.11 -15.46
N SER A 210 6.20 -5.84 -16.52
CA SER A 210 5.49 -7.12 -16.35
C SER A 210 6.41 -8.25 -15.88
N GLU A 211 7.71 -8.07 -15.98
CA GLU A 211 8.68 -8.97 -15.35
C GLU A 211 8.73 -8.61 -13.87
N ALA A 212 8.08 -9.45 -13.04
CA ALA A 212 8.21 -9.36 -11.60
C ALA A 212 9.70 -9.35 -11.24
N VAL A 213 10.12 -8.38 -10.44
CA VAL A 213 11.43 -8.43 -9.80
C VAL A 213 11.40 -9.69 -8.94
N ASP A 214 12.01 -10.76 -9.42
CA ASP A 214 12.20 -11.99 -8.66
C ASP A 214 13.05 -11.66 -7.43
N ALA A 215 12.37 -11.27 -6.37
CA ALA A 215 12.96 -11.25 -5.03
C ALA A 215 13.22 -12.72 -4.70
N GLY A 216 14.51 -13.10 -4.70
CA GLY A 216 14.99 -14.45 -4.59
C GLY A 216 14.25 -15.31 -3.57
N ASP A 217 13.35 -16.15 -4.05
CA ASP A 217 12.84 -17.30 -3.32
C ASP A 217 13.88 -18.44 -3.41
N SER A 218 15.01 -18.23 -2.77
CA SER A 218 16.05 -19.23 -2.59
C SER A 218 16.37 -19.43 -1.11
N ALA A 219 15.37 -19.80 -0.30
CA ALA A 219 15.63 -20.46 0.99
C ALA A 219 14.36 -21.15 1.50
N SER A 220 14.30 -22.38 1.25
CA SER A 220 13.96 -23.56 2.05
C SER A 220 12.87 -24.46 1.46
N ARG A 221 13.42 -25.49 0.88
CA ARG A 221 12.80 -26.82 0.97
C ARG A 221 13.40 -27.52 2.17
#